data_c078afa2883b6c8e04047b7d46047065
#
_entry.id   c078afa2883b6c8e04047b7d46047065
#
_cell.length_a   1.000
_cell.length_b   1.000
_cell.length_c   1.000
_cell.angle_alpha   90.00
_cell.angle_beta   90.00
_cell.angle_gamma   90.00
#
_symmetry.space_group_name_H-M   'P 1'
#
loop_
_entity.id
_entity.type
_entity.pdbx_description
1 polymer ?
#
loop_
_entity_poly.entity_id
_entity_poly.type
_entity_poly.pdbx_seq_one_letter_code
_entity_poly.pdbx_strand_id
1 'polypeptide(L)'
;MGHLKSNRVALLIFAIVVCAPTVLPQNDAQQKDLPNFHQVSEKLYRGGQPTDAGLKRLVQQGVKTIVNLRDDDDHARVEGTTAVAAGLRYFNLPLSNFHKPSDEQIAQVLSLINAPENQPVFVHCKRGSDRTGTIIAVYRMEHDSWTADQAKQEAEHFGLGFWQVRMKDYISDYYRHKLAKSEKSAPESPPKHR
;
A
#
# COMPACT_ATOMS: atom_id res chain seq x y z
N MET A 1 30.06 -10.15 73.83
CA MET A 1 30.03 -11.08 72.66
C MET A 1 28.75 -10.83 71.90
N GLY A 2 28.81 -10.03 70.88
CA GLY A 2 27.65 -9.64 70.06
C GLY A 2 27.88 -9.96 68.59
N HIS A 3 27.14 -10.92 68.08
CA HIS A 3 27.20 -11.34 66.65
C HIS A 3 26.48 -10.37 65.76
N LEU A 4 27.21 -9.66 64.91
CA LEU A 4 26.68 -8.89 63.80
C LEU A 4 26.22 -9.83 62.70
N LYS A 5 24.92 -9.89 62.43
CA LYS A 5 24.36 -10.58 61.23
C LYS A 5 24.43 -9.63 60.05
N SER A 6 25.32 -9.99 59.11
CA SER A 6 25.41 -9.30 57.79
C SER A 6 24.26 -9.73 56.90
N ASN A 7 23.33 -8.80 56.62
CA ASN A 7 22.30 -8.97 55.60
C ASN A 7 22.89 -8.64 54.22
N ARG A 8 23.15 -9.67 53.42
CA ARG A 8 23.50 -9.50 52.01
C ARG A 8 22.21 -9.37 51.20
N VAL A 9 21.90 -8.14 50.80
CA VAL A 9 20.82 -7.89 49.81
C VAL A 9 21.37 -8.23 48.43
N ALA A 10 20.85 -9.28 47.83
CA ALA A 10 21.18 -9.67 46.46
C ALA A 10 20.34 -8.77 45.49
N LEU A 11 21.03 -7.90 44.79
CA LEU A 11 20.43 -7.05 43.75
C LEU A 11 20.29 -7.88 42.47
N LEU A 12 19.07 -8.34 42.17
CA LEU A 12 18.75 -8.98 40.90
C LEU A 12 18.61 -7.92 39.81
N ILE A 13 19.62 -7.77 38.95
CA ILE A 13 19.57 -6.93 37.76
C ILE A 13 18.80 -7.69 36.69
N PHE A 14 17.56 -7.28 36.42
CA PHE A 14 16.77 -7.74 35.27
C PHE A 14 17.31 -7.04 34.04
N ALA A 15 18.07 -7.76 33.21
CA ALA A 15 18.48 -7.28 31.90
C ALA A 15 17.26 -7.34 30.95
N ILE A 16 16.66 -6.18 30.66
CA ILE A 16 15.64 -6.05 29.61
C ILE A 16 16.37 -6.17 28.27
N VAL A 17 16.26 -7.33 27.61
CA VAL A 17 16.69 -7.49 26.22
C VAL A 17 15.69 -6.76 25.34
N VAL A 18 16.02 -5.53 24.95
CA VAL A 18 15.29 -4.79 23.90
C VAL A 18 15.62 -5.46 22.58
N CYS A 19 14.71 -6.33 22.12
CA CYS A 19 14.79 -6.88 20.79
C CYS A 19 14.43 -5.77 19.78
N ALA A 20 15.43 -5.04 19.29
CA ALA A 20 15.25 -4.10 18.19
C ALA A 20 14.87 -4.89 16.94
N PRO A 21 13.83 -4.45 16.16
CA PRO A 21 13.51 -5.09 14.89
C PRO A 21 14.74 -4.96 13.97
N THR A 22 15.35 -6.07 13.62
CA THR A 22 16.39 -6.11 12.58
C THR A 22 15.72 -5.83 11.24
N VAL A 23 15.82 -4.58 10.78
CA VAL A 23 15.53 -4.24 9.39
C VAL A 23 16.63 -4.90 8.56
N LEU A 24 16.30 -6.06 7.97
CA LEU A 24 17.19 -6.69 6.99
C LEU A 24 17.36 -5.73 5.81
N PRO A 25 18.59 -5.44 5.35
CA PRO A 25 18.79 -4.63 4.16
C PRO A 25 18.07 -5.31 3.00
N GLN A 26 17.20 -4.57 2.27
CA GLN A 26 16.61 -5.06 1.03
C GLN A 26 17.78 -5.40 0.11
N ASN A 27 17.91 -6.67 -0.20
CA ASN A 27 18.98 -7.18 -1.06
C ASN A 27 18.83 -6.52 -2.44
N ASP A 28 19.94 -6.01 -3.01
CA ASP A 28 19.96 -5.35 -4.34
C ASP A 28 19.24 -6.16 -5.41
N ALA A 29 19.30 -7.50 -5.33
CA ALA A 29 18.54 -8.40 -6.19
C ALA A 29 17.03 -8.29 -6.02
N GLN A 30 16.52 -8.06 -4.81
CA GLN A 30 15.09 -7.86 -4.57
C GLN A 30 14.62 -6.54 -5.17
N GLN A 31 15.39 -5.49 -5.02
CA GLN A 31 15.06 -4.16 -5.55
C GLN A 31 15.09 -4.14 -7.08
N LYS A 32 15.97 -4.93 -7.70
CA LYS A 32 16.01 -5.11 -9.16
C LYS A 32 14.78 -5.88 -9.68
N ASP A 33 14.38 -6.94 -8.98
CA ASP A 33 13.28 -7.82 -9.41
C ASP A 33 11.90 -7.25 -9.06
N LEU A 34 11.80 -6.49 -7.97
CA LEU A 34 10.59 -5.85 -7.47
C LEU A 34 10.90 -4.37 -7.15
N PRO A 35 10.99 -3.51 -8.17
CA PRO A 35 11.31 -2.10 -7.96
C PRO A 35 10.25 -1.42 -7.07
N ASN A 36 10.68 -0.56 -6.16
CA ASN A 36 9.80 0.22 -5.30
C ASN A 36 8.77 -0.64 -4.54
N PHE A 37 9.17 -1.88 -4.20
CA PHE A 37 8.31 -2.83 -3.51
C PHE A 37 8.11 -2.44 -2.04
N HIS A 38 6.86 -2.47 -1.59
CA HIS A 38 6.50 -2.21 -0.20
C HIS A 38 5.21 -2.94 0.19
N GLN A 39 5.14 -3.37 1.44
CA GLN A 39 3.92 -3.91 2.02
C GLN A 39 3.08 -2.77 2.59
N VAL A 40 1.89 -2.56 2.04
CA VAL A 40 0.92 -1.53 2.49
C VAL A 40 0.12 -2.05 3.68
N SER A 41 -0.32 -3.30 3.62
CA SER A 41 -1.01 -4.02 4.68
C SER A 41 -0.74 -5.53 4.55
N GLU A 42 -1.26 -6.36 5.46
CA GLU A 42 -1.16 -7.83 5.33
C GLU A 42 -1.77 -8.36 4.02
N LYS A 43 -2.67 -7.59 3.41
CA LYS A 43 -3.45 -7.99 2.24
C LYS A 43 -3.08 -7.25 0.96
N LEU A 44 -2.20 -6.26 1.04
CA LEU A 44 -1.86 -5.39 -0.07
C LEU A 44 -0.37 -5.05 -0.11
N TYR A 45 0.20 -5.25 -1.29
CA TYR A 45 1.56 -4.86 -1.65
C TYR A 45 1.54 -3.89 -2.82
N ARG A 46 2.55 -3.05 -2.91
CA ARG A 46 2.74 -2.09 -4.01
C ARG A 46 4.12 -2.23 -4.61
N GLY A 47 4.28 -1.77 -5.85
CA GLY A 47 5.61 -1.73 -6.48
C GLY A 47 5.59 -1.20 -7.90
N GLY A 48 6.75 -1.32 -8.53
CA GLY A 48 6.95 -1.16 -9.98
C GLY A 48 6.82 -2.49 -10.70
N GLN A 49 7.04 -2.45 -12.02
CA GLN A 49 6.97 -3.61 -12.90
C GLN A 49 7.88 -4.73 -12.39
N PRO A 50 7.34 -5.90 -12.01
CA PRO A 50 8.15 -7.04 -11.60
C PRO A 50 8.87 -7.65 -12.80
N THR A 51 10.04 -8.26 -12.56
CA THR A 51 10.64 -9.22 -13.48
C THR A 51 10.01 -10.60 -13.31
N ASP A 52 10.33 -11.58 -14.18
CA ASP A 52 9.89 -12.97 -14.01
C ASP A 52 10.37 -13.54 -12.65
N ALA A 53 11.57 -13.17 -12.21
CA ALA A 53 12.07 -13.52 -10.88
C ALA A 53 11.27 -12.83 -9.77
N GLY A 54 10.87 -11.58 -10.00
CA GLY A 54 9.97 -10.83 -9.11
C GLY A 54 8.61 -11.50 -8.97
N LEU A 55 7.99 -11.95 -10.06
CA LEU A 55 6.73 -12.70 -10.02
C LEU A 55 6.84 -13.97 -9.16
N LYS A 56 7.93 -14.74 -9.32
CA LYS A 56 8.19 -15.92 -8.49
C LYS A 56 8.34 -15.57 -7.01
N ARG A 57 8.98 -14.44 -6.68
CA ARG A 57 9.10 -13.95 -5.31
C ARG A 57 7.76 -13.54 -4.72
N LEU A 58 6.88 -12.89 -5.52
CA LEU A 58 5.53 -12.54 -5.08
C LEU A 58 4.71 -13.80 -4.72
N VAL A 59 4.81 -14.85 -5.53
CA VAL A 59 4.19 -16.16 -5.20
C VAL A 59 4.73 -16.70 -3.88
N GLN A 60 6.06 -16.67 -3.67
CA GLN A 60 6.68 -17.13 -2.41
C GLN A 60 6.25 -16.32 -1.19
N GLN A 61 5.88 -15.05 -1.37
CA GLN A 61 5.32 -14.18 -0.34
C GLN A 61 3.82 -14.37 -0.13
N GLY A 62 3.21 -15.31 -0.85
CA GLY A 62 1.79 -15.62 -0.73
C GLY A 62 0.86 -14.68 -1.49
N VAL A 63 1.37 -13.80 -2.35
CA VAL A 63 0.55 -12.98 -3.25
C VAL A 63 -0.27 -13.90 -4.14
N LYS A 64 -1.55 -13.59 -4.30
CA LYS A 64 -2.48 -14.34 -5.15
C LYS A 64 -2.84 -13.62 -6.44
N THR A 65 -2.79 -12.30 -6.42
CA THR A 65 -3.29 -11.48 -7.53
C THR A 65 -2.36 -10.33 -7.86
N ILE A 66 -2.16 -10.12 -9.14
CA ILE A 66 -1.47 -8.95 -9.71
C ILE A 66 -2.53 -8.01 -10.30
N VAL A 67 -2.44 -6.72 -9.95
CA VAL A 67 -3.18 -5.64 -10.60
C VAL A 67 -2.19 -4.71 -11.28
N ASN A 68 -2.11 -4.78 -12.60
CA ASN A 68 -1.25 -3.96 -13.43
C ASN A 68 -2.00 -2.71 -13.90
N LEU A 69 -1.45 -1.53 -13.59
CA LEU A 69 -2.01 -0.22 -13.97
C LEU A 69 -1.34 0.36 -15.23
N ARG A 70 -0.51 -0.41 -15.93
CA ARG A 70 0.13 0.03 -17.16
C ARG A 70 -0.83 -0.06 -18.33
N ASP A 71 -0.44 0.65 -19.41
CA ASP A 71 -1.14 0.57 -20.67
C ASP A 71 -1.23 -0.90 -21.14
N ASP A 72 -2.29 -1.24 -21.87
CA ASP A 72 -2.46 -2.57 -22.48
C ASP A 72 -1.57 -2.70 -23.71
N ASP A 73 -0.32 -3.03 -23.43
CA ASP A 73 0.76 -3.22 -24.42
C ASP A 73 1.31 -4.65 -24.36
N ASP A 74 2.30 -4.95 -25.22
CA ASP A 74 2.95 -6.26 -25.24
C ASP A 74 3.57 -6.65 -23.90
N HIS A 75 4.07 -5.66 -23.14
CA HIS A 75 4.64 -5.94 -21.81
C HIS A 75 3.57 -6.41 -20.83
N ALA A 76 2.38 -5.78 -20.84
CA ALA A 76 1.26 -6.21 -20.01
C ALA A 76 0.78 -7.62 -20.39
N ARG A 77 0.71 -7.93 -21.69
CA ARG A 77 0.30 -9.27 -22.16
C ARG A 77 1.31 -10.37 -21.80
N VAL A 78 2.60 -10.09 -21.96
CA VAL A 78 3.67 -11.04 -21.60
C VAL A 78 3.67 -11.27 -20.09
N GLU A 79 3.58 -10.20 -19.29
CA GLU A 79 3.48 -10.32 -17.84
C GLU A 79 2.26 -11.14 -17.42
N GLY A 80 1.09 -10.87 -18.01
CA GLY A 80 -0.13 -11.62 -17.72
C GLY A 80 0.02 -13.11 -17.96
N THR A 81 0.62 -13.47 -19.11
CA THR A 81 0.90 -14.88 -19.43
C THR A 81 1.84 -15.53 -18.40
N THR A 82 2.91 -14.82 -18.03
CA THR A 82 3.89 -15.33 -17.04
C THR A 82 3.27 -15.43 -15.64
N ALA A 83 2.49 -14.44 -15.23
CA ALA A 83 1.82 -14.42 -13.94
C ALA A 83 0.81 -15.59 -13.80
N VAL A 84 -0.02 -15.80 -14.81
CA VAL A 84 -0.98 -16.91 -14.84
C VAL A 84 -0.27 -18.26 -14.83
N ALA A 85 0.81 -18.41 -15.61
CA ALA A 85 1.62 -19.62 -15.60
C ALA A 85 2.28 -19.90 -14.23
N ALA A 86 2.54 -18.84 -13.45
CA ALA A 86 3.03 -18.94 -12.08
C ALA A 86 1.93 -19.17 -11.02
N GLY A 87 0.67 -19.30 -11.43
CA GLY A 87 -0.48 -19.54 -10.55
C GLY A 87 -1.11 -18.27 -9.94
N LEU A 88 -0.73 -17.09 -10.43
CA LEU A 88 -1.30 -15.82 -10.00
C LEU A 88 -2.56 -15.48 -10.83
N ARG A 89 -3.52 -14.81 -10.22
CA ARG A 89 -4.55 -14.06 -10.95
C ARG A 89 -3.93 -12.79 -11.51
N TYR A 90 -4.34 -12.38 -12.69
CA TYR A 90 -3.82 -11.18 -13.33
C TYR A 90 -4.94 -10.32 -13.89
N PHE A 91 -4.91 -9.04 -13.54
CA PHE A 91 -5.83 -8.03 -14.05
C PHE A 91 -5.04 -6.84 -14.58
N ASN A 92 -5.27 -6.47 -15.84
CA ASN A 92 -4.75 -5.23 -16.40
C ASN A 92 -5.85 -4.18 -16.41
N LEU A 93 -5.67 -3.11 -15.64
CA LEU A 93 -6.57 -1.96 -15.53
C LEU A 93 -5.81 -0.68 -15.85
N PRO A 94 -5.67 -0.32 -17.14
CA PRO A 94 -4.85 0.80 -17.57
C PRO A 94 -5.29 2.13 -16.96
N LEU A 95 -4.37 2.83 -16.30
CA LEU A 95 -4.52 4.22 -15.89
C LEU A 95 -3.58 5.10 -16.70
N SER A 96 -4.08 6.25 -17.16
CA SER A 96 -3.24 7.23 -17.84
C SER A 96 -2.15 7.79 -16.89
N ASN A 97 -0.93 7.94 -17.41
CA ASN A 97 0.14 8.65 -16.68
C ASN A 97 0.02 10.18 -16.82
N PHE A 98 -0.86 10.67 -17.70
CA PHE A 98 -0.96 12.08 -18.06
C PHE A 98 -2.30 12.71 -17.70
N HIS A 99 -3.32 11.92 -17.39
CA HIS A 99 -4.67 12.40 -17.08
C HIS A 99 -5.06 11.95 -15.66
N LYS A 100 -6.01 12.70 -15.07
CA LYS A 100 -6.71 12.26 -13.86
C LYS A 100 -7.36 10.90 -14.14
N PRO A 101 -7.27 9.92 -13.23
CA PRO A 101 -8.11 8.73 -13.31
C PRO A 101 -9.58 9.14 -13.11
N SER A 102 -10.51 8.36 -13.66
CA SER A 102 -11.92 8.52 -13.31
C SER A 102 -12.25 7.78 -12.00
N ASP A 103 -13.35 8.21 -11.35
CA ASP A 103 -13.82 7.57 -10.13
C ASP A 103 -14.18 6.08 -10.38
N GLU A 104 -14.70 5.75 -11.57
CA GLU A 104 -15.00 4.38 -11.97
C GLU A 104 -13.75 3.52 -12.10
N GLN A 105 -12.67 4.06 -12.69
CA GLN A 105 -11.38 3.35 -12.78
C GLN A 105 -10.81 3.06 -11.39
N ILE A 106 -10.86 4.04 -10.49
CA ILE A 106 -10.41 3.86 -9.10
C ILE A 106 -11.28 2.83 -8.39
N ALA A 107 -12.60 2.91 -8.51
CA ALA A 107 -13.53 1.97 -7.91
C ALA A 107 -13.29 0.53 -8.40
N GLN A 108 -13.02 0.33 -9.69
CA GLN A 108 -12.66 -0.98 -10.25
C GLN A 108 -11.38 -1.54 -9.62
N VAL A 109 -10.33 -0.74 -9.52
CA VAL A 109 -9.08 -1.18 -8.88
C VAL A 109 -9.30 -1.51 -7.41
N LEU A 110 -9.99 -0.65 -6.66
CA LEU A 110 -10.29 -0.89 -5.24
C LEU A 110 -11.18 -2.13 -5.03
N SER A 111 -12.13 -2.40 -5.94
CA SER A 111 -12.95 -3.60 -5.84
C SER A 111 -12.12 -4.88 -5.94
N LEU A 112 -11.11 -4.92 -6.83
CA LEU A 112 -10.19 -6.04 -6.92
C LEU A 112 -9.29 -6.18 -5.69
N ILE A 113 -8.78 -5.06 -5.16
CA ILE A 113 -7.94 -5.05 -3.95
C ILE A 113 -8.71 -5.55 -2.74
N ASN A 114 -10.00 -5.16 -2.63
CA ASN A 114 -10.83 -5.44 -1.48
C ASN A 114 -11.49 -6.83 -1.52
N ALA A 115 -11.55 -7.48 -2.68
CA ALA A 115 -12.15 -8.79 -2.84
C ALA A 115 -11.34 -9.86 -2.08
N PRO A 116 -11.91 -10.57 -1.08
CA PRO A 116 -11.18 -11.52 -0.24
C PRO A 116 -10.51 -12.64 -1.04
N GLU A 117 -11.13 -13.06 -2.14
CA GLU A 117 -10.62 -14.13 -3.02
C GLU A 117 -9.35 -13.70 -3.79
N ASN A 118 -9.11 -12.39 -3.93
CA ASN A 118 -7.93 -11.85 -4.60
C ASN A 118 -6.75 -11.66 -3.66
N GLN A 119 -6.99 -11.60 -2.35
CA GLN A 119 -5.98 -11.21 -1.38
C GLN A 119 -5.02 -12.34 -1.01
N PRO A 120 -3.73 -12.05 -0.77
CA PRO A 120 -3.07 -10.74 -0.90
C PRO A 120 -2.87 -10.29 -2.36
N VAL A 121 -2.98 -8.97 -2.60
CA VAL A 121 -2.87 -8.34 -3.93
C VAL A 121 -1.54 -7.59 -4.04
N PHE A 122 -0.88 -7.67 -5.19
CA PHE A 122 0.20 -6.76 -5.58
C PHE A 122 -0.30 -5.80 -6.66
N VAL A 123 -0.34 -4.52 -6.36
CA VAL A 123 -0.70 -3.47 -7.31
C VAL A 123 0.55 -2.74 -7.80
N HIS A 124 0.68 -2.57 -9.12
CA HIS A 124 1.85 -1.92 -9.68
C HIS A 124 1.56 -1.14 -10.97
N CYS A 125 2.51 -0.27 -11.32
CA CYS A 125 2.65 0.35 -12.62
C CYS A 125 4.10 0.19 -13.11
N LYS A 126 4.56 1.02 -14.04
CA LYS A 126 5.95 0.91 -14.55
C LYS A 126 7.00 1.14 -13.44
N ARG A 127 6.86 2.22 -12.66
CA ARG A 127 7.82 2.62 -11.61
C ARG A 127 7.34 2.35 -10.18
N GLY A 128 6.05 2.05 -10.01
CA GLY A 128 5.45 1.95 -8.69
C GLY A 128 5.21 3.30 -7.99
N SER A 129 5.37 4.40 -8.73
CA SER A 129 5.31 5.77 -8.20
C SER A 129 3.94 6.40 -8.42
N ASP A 130 3.69 6.95 -9.61
CA ASP A 130 2.59 7.88 -9.87
C ASP A 130 1.21 7.20 -9.82
N ARG A 131 0.91 6.28 -10.76
CA ARG A 131 -0.38 5.56 -10.83
C ARG A 131 -0.61 4.70 -9.59
N THR A 132 0.40 3.93 -9.19
CA THR A 132 0.37 3.12 -7.98
C THR A 132 0.21 3.99 -6.74
N GLY A 133 0.95 5.10 -6.64
CA GLY A 133 0.84 6.05 -5.53
C GLY A 133 -0.57 6.63 -5.40
N THR A 134 -1.22 6.96 -6.51
CA THR A 134 -2.60 7.47 -6.51
C THR A 134 -3.60 6.43 -5.99
N ILE A 135 -3.49 5.17 -6.42
CA ILE A 135 -4.34 4.07 -5.92
C ILE A 135 -4.13 3.86 -4.42
N ILE A 136 -2.86 3.79 -3.97
CA ILE A 136 -2.56 3.59 -2.55
C ILE A 136 -3.03 4.78 -1.71
N ALA A 137 -2.91 6.01 -2.20
CA ALA A 137 -3.43 7.19 -1.51
C ALA A 137 -4.95 7.09 -1.25
N VAL A 138 -5.71 6.66 -2.27
CA VAL A 138 -7.17 6.45 -2.10
C VAL A 138 -7.44 5.29 -1.14
N TYR A 139 -6.70 4.19 -1.25
CA TYR A 139 -6.81 3.06 -0.33
C TYR A 139 -6.59 3.51 1.14
N ARG A 140 -5.54 4.30 1.42
CA ARG A 140 -5.26 4.85 2.75
C ARG A 140 -6.40 5.71 3.30
N MET A 141 -6.99 6.55 2.43
CA MET A 141 -8.13 7.38 2.82
C MET A 141 -9.39 6.54 3.14
N GLU A 142 -9.60 5.42 2.41
CA GLU A 142 -10.76 4.55 2.62
C GLU A 142 -10.61 3.62 3.85
N HIS A 143 -9.42 3.05 4.05
CA HIS A 143 -9.20 2.01 5.04
C HIS A 143 -8.53 2.50 6.33
N ASP A 144 -7.63 3.49 6.21
CA ASP A 144 -6.83 3.95 7.35
C ASP A 144 -7.27 5.33 7.84
N SER A 145 -8.35 5.91 7.26
CA SER A 145 -8.91 7.23 7.60
C SER A 145 -7.88 8.37 7.44
N TRP A 146 -6.93 8.21 6.54
CA TRP A 146 -5.93 9.24 6.29
C TRP A 146 -6.54 10.48 5.63
N THR A 147 -5.95 11.63 5.93
CA THR A 147 -6.24 12.88 5.19
C THR A 147 -5.56 12.85 3.81
N ALA A 148 -6.03 13.72 2.90
CA ALA A 148 -5.40 13.88 1.60
C ALA A 148 -3.90 14.24 1.70
N ASP A 149 -3.50 15.02 2.70
CA ASP A 149 -2.11 15.43 2.86
C ASP A 149 -1.23 14.26 3.32
N GLN A 150 -1.68 13.45 4.27
CA GLN A 150 -0.98 12.23 4.67
C GLN A 150 -0.81 11.26 3.50
N ALA A 151 -1.88 11.05 2.73
CA ALA A 151 -1.86 10.15 1.58
C ALA A 151 -0.95 10.67 0.45
N LYS A 152 -0.92 11.99 0.20
CA LYS A 152 0.01 12.61 -0.77
C LYS A 152 1.46 12.50 -0.30
N GLN A 153 1.75 12.72 0.98
CA GLN A 153 3.10 12.58 1.53
C GLN A 153 3.64 11.15 1.35
N GLU A 154 2.83 10.12 1.63
CA GLU A 154 3.23 8.73 1.36
C GLU A 154 3.48 8.51 -0.14
N ALA A 155 2.58 8.97 -1.02
CA ALA A 155 2.74 8.83 -2.45
C ALA A 155 4.02 9.53 -2.96
N GLU A 156 4.35 10.70 -2.45
CA GLU A 156 5.57 11.45 -2.76
C GLU A 156 6.83 10.74 -2.23
N HIS A 157 6.76 10.18 -1.02
CA HIS A 157 7.85 9.37 -0.47
C HIS A 157 8.19 8.18 -1.39
N PHE A 158 7.19 7.58 -2.03
CA PHE A 158 7.35 6.51 -3.01
C PHE A 158 7.53 7.01 -4.45
N GLY A 159 7.80 8.29 -4.65
CA GLY A 159 8.24 8.89 -5.91
C GLY A 159 7.13 9.43 -6.80
N LEU A 160 5.92 9.75 -6.25
CA LEU A 160 4.93 10.55 -6.97
C LEU A 160 5.58 11.90 -7.33
N GLY A 161 5.79 12.13 -8.62
CA GLY A 161 6.55 13.26 -9.12
C GLY A 161 5.91 14.61 -8.78
N PHE A 162 6.73 15.66 -8.59
CA PHE A 162 6.22 17.01 -8.36
C PHE A 162 5.41 17.54 -9.57
N TRP A 163 5.70 17.06 -10.78
CA TRP A 163 5.01 17.39 -12.03
C TRP A 163 3.65 16.71 -12.19
N GLN A 164 3.35 15.71 -11.36
CA GLN A 164 2.08 14.95 -11.41
C GLN A 164 0.94 15.71 -10.71
N VAL A 165 0.77 16.97 -11.07
CA VAL A 165 -0.25 17.86 -10.49
C VAL A 165 -1.64 17.25 -10.58
N ARG A 166 -2.00 16.68 -11.74
CA ARG A 166 -3.34 16.10 -11.96
C ARG A 166 -3.65 14.91 -11.03
N MET A 167 -2.65 14.08 -10.72
CA MET A 167 -2.82 12.98 -9.78
C MET A 167 -2.94 13.48 -8.34
N LYS A 168 -2.14 14.49 -7.98
CA LYS A 168 -2.23 15.15 -6.66
C LYS A 168 -3.57 15.86 -6.46
N ASP A 169 -4.06 16.54 -7.51
CA ASP A 169 -5.39 17.14 -7.50
C ASP A 169 -6.48 16.08 -7.35
N TYR A 170 -6.35 14.94 -8.05
CA TYR A 170 -7.30 13.84 -7.89
C TYR A 170 -7.37 13.35 -6.44
N ILE A 171 -6.23 13.13 -5.79
CA ILE A 171 -6.19 12.69 -4.37
C ILE A 171 -6.91 13.71 -3.47
N SER A 172 -6.69 15.01 -3.71
CA SER A 172 -7.34 16.08 -2.93
C SER A 172 -8.84 16.17 -3.19
N ASP A 173 -9.25 16.04 -4.48
CA ASP A 173 -10.66 16.07 -4.89
C ASP A 173 -11.40 14.86 -4.31
N TYR A 174 -10.81 13.67 -4.38
CA TYR A 174 -11.40 12.45 -3.81
C TYR A 174 -11.69 12.61 -2.32
N TYR A 175 -10.74 13.12 -1.55
CA TYR A 175 -10.91 13.36 -0.12
C TYR A 175 -12.05 14.35 0.16
N ARG A 176 -12.14 15.45 -0.59
CA ARG A 176 -13.22 16.44 -0.46
C ARG A 176 -14.59 15.83 -0.75
N HIS A 177 -14.70 15.02 -1.81
CA HIS A 177 -15.94 14.33 -2.15
C HIS A 177 -16.35 13.32 -1.08
N LYS A 178 -15.38 12.60 -0.50
CA LYS A 178 -15.61 11.67 0.61
C LYS A 178 -16.17 12.38 1.83
N LEU A 179 -15.58 13.50 2.24
CA LEU A 179 -16.07 14.31 3.37
C LEU A 179 -17.49 14.82 3.11
N ALA A 180 -17.76 15.41 1.95
CA ALA A 180 -19.09 15.91 1.59
C ALA A 180 -20.16 14.79 1.59
N LYS A 181 -19.78 13.56 1.23
CA LYS A 181 -20.68 12.40 1.27
C LYS A 181 -20.96 11.96 2.71
N SER A 182 -19.96 11.97 3.58
CA SER A 182 -20.13 11.61 4.99
C SER A 182 -20.99 12.62 5.74
N GLU A 183 -20.86 13.92 5.46
CA GLU A 183 -21.70 14.98 6.06
C GLU A 183 -23.17 14.83 5.67
N LYS A 184 -23.45 14.48 4.40
CA LYS A 184 -24.83 14.26 3.92
C LYS A 184 -25.48 13.00 4.50
N SER A 185 -24.70 12.01 4.91
CA SER A 185 -25.18 10.76 5.52
C SER A 185 -25.28 10.82 7.05
N ALA A 186 -24.80 11.90 7.68
CA ALA A 186 -24.95 12.09 9.12
C ALA A 186 -26.42 12.35 9.49
N PRO A 187 -26.98 11.68 10.53
CA PRO A 187 -28.34 11.94 10.95
C PRO A 187 -28.48 13.40 11.42
N GLU A 188 -29.58 14.03 10.97
CA GLU A 188 -29.90 15.41 11.36
C GLU A 188 -30.04 15.49 12.89
N SER A 189 -29.27 16.41 13.50
CA SER A 189 -29.32 16.61 14.94
C SER A 189 -30.74 16.96 15.37
N PRO A 190 -31.32 16.34 16.44
CA PRO A 190 -32.67 16.66 16.86
C PRO A 190 -32.77 18.17 17.20
N PRO A 191 -33.92 18.80 16.88
CA PRO A 191 -34.13 20.22 17.13
C PRO A 191 -33.92 20.52 18.61
N LYS A 192 -33.08 21.52 18.90
CA LYS A 192 -32.89 22.02 20.27
C LYS A 192 -34.24 22.61 20.73
N HIS A 193 -34.95 21.89 21.59
CA HIS A 193 -36.10 22.45 22.30
C HIS A 193 -35.62 23.62 23.17
N ARG A 194 -36.17 24.79 22.92
CA ARG A 194 -36.05 25.97 23.79
C ARG A 194 -37.00 25.85 24.96
#